data_0fe9a525905862a6e15bfc270469c861
#
_entry.id   0fe9a525905862a6e15bfc270469c861
#
_cell.length_a   1.000
_cell.length_b   1.000
_cell.length_c   1.000
_cell.angle_alpha   90.00
_cell.angle_beta   90.00
_cell.angle_gamma   90.00
#
_symmetry.space_group_name_H-M   'P 1'
#
loop_
_entity.id
_entity.type
_entity.pdbx_description
1 polymer ?
#
loop_
_entity_poly.entity_id
_entity_poly.type
_entity_poly.pdbx_seq_one_letter_code
_entity_poly.pdbx_strand_id
1 'polypeptide(L)'
;MTVSYLTKLKGSPAPIPSRPALKEICFISFGAFLAACVIGYLAYSTSYPIIMGSFGASIFVLFVLPESPFAQPRNVVLGHFVTTLVGLIFFQLVSSDWWSMAIALAIAIALMQILRISHPPAGSNPFIVFLLGANWDYLWMPTLIGSVLIVLVALFYNNISEVRSYPKYWNPYYITLQAWLNSSLGALL
;
A
#
# COMPACT_ATOMS: atom_id res chain seq x y z
N MET A 1 22.66 4.54 28.29
CA MET A 1 22.43 3.19 28.87
C MET A 1 21.82 2.29 27.80
N THR A 2 22.50 1.21 27.43
CA THR A 2 21.97 0.24 26.45
C THR A 2 21.00 -0.71 27.17
N VAL A 3 19.75 -0.70 26.73
CA VAL A 3 18.71 -1.60 27.25
C VAL A 3 19.06 -3.04 26.84
N SER A 4 19.10 -3.98 27.80
CA SER A 4 19.37 -5.39 27.53
C SER A 4 18.38 -5.96 26.49
N TYR A 5 18.87 -6.88 25.62
CA TYR A 5 18.04 -7.59 24.64
C TYR A 5 16.82 -8.27 25.29
N LEU A 6 17.03 -8.97 26.42
CA LEU A 6 15.95 -9.63 27.15
C LEU A 6 14.90 -8.67 27.71
N THR A 7 15.31 -7.44 28.09
CA THR A 7 14.38 -6.41 28.54
C THR A 7 13.50 -5.91 27.40
N LYS A 8 14.06 -5.82 26.19
CA LYS A 8 13.30 -5.43 24.98
C LYS A 8 12.21 -6.44 24.61
N LEU A 9 12.44 -7.74 24.86
CA LEU A 9 11.47 -8.79 24.60
C LEU A 9 10.21 -8.70 25.50
N LYS A 10 10.30 -8.06 26.65
CA LYS A 10 9.15 -7.86 27.56
C LYS A 10 8.13 -6.84 27.04
N GLY A 11 8.48 -6.11 26.00
CA GLY A 11 7.67 -5.00 25.50
C GLY A 11 7.68 -3.77 26.41
N SER A 12 6.92 -2.77 26.04
CA SER A 12 6.65 -1.57 26.85
C SER A 12 5.20 -1.59 27.32
N PRO A 13 4.86 -0.97 28.48
CA PRO A 13 3.51 -0.87 28.99
C PRO A 13 2.68 0.18 28.22
N ALA A 14 2.66 0.08 26.88
CA ALA A 14 1.86 0.97 26.06
C ALA A 14 0.38 0.54 26.10
N PRO A 15 -0.57 1.47 26.24
CA PRO A 15 -1.99 1.14 26.24
C PRO A 15 -2.43 0.63 24.87
N ILE A 16 -3.37 -0.32 24.87
CA ILE A 16 -4.03 -0.77 23.65
C ILE A 16 -4.87 0.41 23.10
N PRO A 17 -4.84 0.69 21.78
CA PRO A 17 -5.68 1.71 21.18
C PRO A 17 -7.16 1.54 21.55
N SER A 18 -7.86 2.65 21.80
CA SER A 18 -9.28 2.62 22.11
C SER A 18 -10.10 2.09 20.92
N ARG A 19 -11.20 1.41 21.23
CA ARG A 19 -12.14 0.92 20.21
C ARG A 19 -12.79 2.11 19.49
N PRO A 20 -12.82 2.14 18.14
CA PRO A 20 -13.57 3.13 17.39
C PRO A 20 -15.07 3.07 17.69
N ALA A 21 -15.79 4.17 17.49
CA ALA A 21 -17.24 4.21 17.60
C ALA A 21 -17.89 3.25 16.58
N LEU A 22 -19.04 2.68 16.92
CA LEU A 22 -19.73 1.73 16.04
C LEU A 22 -20.04 2.32 14.66
N LYS A 23 -20.44 3.60 14.60
CA LYS A 23 -20.66 4.34 13.33
C LYS A 23 -19.43 4.33 12.44
N GLU A 24 -18.25 4.52 13.02
CA GLU A 24 -16.98 4.50 12.29
C GLU A 24 -16.63 3.09 11.81
N ILE A 25 -16.82 2.07 12.65
CA ILE A 25 -16.64 0.67 12.26
C ILE A 25 -17.54 0.32 11.06
N CYS A 26 -18.82 0.69 11.11
CA CYS A 26 -19.75 0.47 10.00
C CYS A 26 -19.31 1.19 8.72
N PHE A 27 -18.88 2.45 8.85
CA PHE A 27 -18.37 3.24 7.71
C PHE A 27 -17.14 2.57 7.08
N ILE A 28 -16.13 2.20 7.87
CA ILE A 28 -14.93 1.49 7.42
C ILE A 28 -15.29 0.18 6.72
N SER A 29 -16.12 -0.64 7.36
CA SER A 29 -16.50 -1.96 6.85
C SER A 29 -17.27 -1.87 5.53
N PHE A 30 -18.15 -0.87 5.38
CA PHE A 30 -18.90 -0.67 4.14
C PHE A 30 -18.01 -0.18 3.01
N GLY A 31 -17.04 0.72 3.27
CA GLY A 31 -16.05 1.13 2.29
C GLY A 31 -15.17 -0.03 1.82
N ALA A 32 -14.71 -0.86 2.76
CA ALA A 32 -13.96 -2.08 2.44
C ALA A 32 -14.79 -3.07 1.60
N PHE A 33 -16.07 -3.24 1.92
CA PHE A 33 -17.01 -4.05 1.15
C PHE A 33 -17.15 -3.53 -0.29
N LEU A 34 -17.33 -2.24 -0.49
CA LEU A 34 -17.43 -1.65 -1.84
C LEU A 34 -16.16 -1.88 -2.66
N ALA A 35 -14.98 -1.68 -2.05
CA ALA A 35 -13.71 -1.94 -2.74
C ALA A 35 -13.56 -3.43 -3.12
N ALA A 36 -13.93 -4.33 -2.22
CA ALA A 36 -13.91 -5.76 -2.48
C ALA A 36 -14.92 -6.15 -3.58
N CYS A 37 -16.12 -5.53 -3.60
CA CYS A 37 -17.11 -5.75 -4.65
C CYS A 37 -16.59 -5.32 -6.03
N VAL A 38 -15.92 -4.17 -6.14
CA VAL A 38 -15.35 -3.71 -7.43
C VAL A 38 -14.33 -4.70 -7.95
N ILE A 39 -13.37 -5.12 -7.11
CA ILE A 39 -12.34 -6.08 -7.51
C ILE A 39 -12.95 -7.46 -7.81
N GLY A 40 -13.86 -7.94 -6.96
CA GLY A 40 -14.52 -9.23 -7.13
C GLY A 40 -15.40 -9.30 -8.38
N TYR A 41 -16.17 -8.23 -8.66
CA TYR A 41 -17.00 -8.15 -9.85
C TYR A 41 -16.16 -8.16 -11.14
N LEU A 42 -15.07 -7.39 -11.15
CA LEU A 42 -14.16 -7.38 -12.31
C LEU A 42 -13.49 -8.73 -12.53
N ALA A 43 -13.05 -9.40 -11.45
CA ALA A 43 -12.51 -10.75 -11.54
C ALA A 43 -13.53 -11.75 -12.12
N TYR A 44 -14.77 -11.64 -11.67
CA TYR A 44 -15.87 -12.51 -12.15
C TYR A 44 -16.23 -12.23 -13.62
N SER A 45 -16.33 -10.95 -14.01
CA SER A 45 -16.82 -10.53 -15.33
C SER A 45 -15.77 -10.65 -16.45
N THR A 46 -14.48 -10.56 -16.12
CA THR A 46 -13.39 -10.55 -17.11
C THR A 46 -12.66 -11.89 -17.22
N SER A 47 -12.92 -12.85 -16.35
CA SER A 47 -12.15 -14.10 -16.22
C SER A 47 -10.66 -13.91 -15.97
N TYR A 48 -10.21 -12.68 -15.69
CA TYR A 48 -8.83 -12.39 -15.29
C TYR A 48 -8.69 -12.50 -13.77
N PRO A 49 -7.58 -13.05 -13.27
CA PRO A 49 -7.32 -13.14 -11.82
C PRO A 49 -6.94 -11.77 -11.25
N ILE A 50 -7.93 -10.86 -11.14
CA ILE A 50 -7.71 -9.50 -10.61
C ILE A 50 -7.54 -9.50 -9.08
N ILE A 51 -7.92 -10.58 -8.40
CA ILE A 51 -7.83 -10.68 -6.95
C ILE A 51 -6.41 -11.01 -6.54
N MET A 52 -5.78 -10.09 -5.81
CA MET A 52 -4.49 -10.31 -5.15
C MET A 52 -4.69 -10.38 -3.63
N GLY A 53 -4.04 -11.32 -2.97
CA GLY A 53 -4.10 -11.42 -1.50
C GLY A 53 -3.63 -10.13 -0.80
N SER A 54 -2.67 -9.43 -1.37
CA SER A 54 -2.20 -8.13 -0.88
C SER A 54 -3.25 -7.03 -0.92
N PHE A 55 -4.25 -7.10 -1.80
CA PHE A 55 -5.32 -6.10 -1.87
C PHE A 55 -6.21 -6.08 -0.64
N GLY A 56 -6.46 -7.22 0.01
CA GLY A 56 -7.19 -7.25 1.27
C GLY A 56 -6.52 -6.41 2.35
N ALA A 57 -5.21 -6.54 2.49
CA ALA A 57 -4.42 -5.72 3.41
C ALA A 57 -4.34 -4.24 2.96
N SER A 58 -4.29 -3.97 1.65
CA SER A 58 -4.34 -2.61 1.10
C SER A 58 -5.68 -1.93 1.40
N ILE A 59 -6.79 -2.63 1.20
CA ILE A 59 -8.13 -2.16 1.55
C ILE A 59 -8.20 -1.84 3.05
N PHE A 60 -7.67 -2.70 3.92
CA PHE A 60 -7.60 -2.39 5.35
C PHE A 60 -6.87 -1.05 5.60
N VAL A 61 -5.68 -0.87 5.05
CA VAL A 61 -4.89 0.37 5.25
C VAL A 61 -5.63 1.59 4.70
N LEU A 62 -6.27 1.49 3.54
CA LEU A 62 -6.99 2.58 2.87
C LEU A 62 -8.23 3.06 3.65
N PHE A 63 -8.93 2.16 4.34
CA PHE A 63 -10.18 2.51 5.03
C PHE A 63 -10.01 2.68 6.54
N VAL A 64 -9.08 1.97 7.17
CA VAL A 64 -8.82 2.06 8.62
C VAL A 64 -7.84 3.20 8.93
N LEU A 65 -6.83 3.40 8.07
CA LEU A 65 -5.73 4.34 8.30
C LEU A 65 -5.53 5.30 7.10
N PRO A 66 -6.59 5.99 6.59
CA PRO A 66 -6.51 6.79 5.36
C PRO A 66 -5.51 7.95 5.46
N GLU A 67 -5.20 8.41 6.68
CA GLU A 67 -4.23 9.48 6.92
C GLU A 67 -2.78 8.99 6.95
N SER A 68 -2.57 7.68 7.07
CA SER A 68 -1.24 7.09 7.09
C SER A 68 -0.48 7.36 5.79
N PRO A 69 0.83 7.62 5.83
CA PRO A 69 1.67 7.63 4.65
C PRO A 69 1.52 6.36 3.80
N PHE A 70 1.31 5.23 4.44
CA PHE A 70 1.15 3.93 3.78
C PHE A 70 -0.14 3.81 2.94
N ALA A 71 -1.15 4.64 3.22
CA ALA A 71 -2.42 4.66 2.51
C ALA A 71 -2.42 5.60 1.29
N GLN A 72 -1.40 6.43 1.10
CA GLN A 72 -1.46 7.46 0.05
C GLN A 72 -1.43 6.85 -1.35
N PRO A 73 -2.17 7.41 -2.34
CA PRO A 73 -2.34 6.84 -3.69
C PRO A 73 -1.02 6.46 -4.35
N ARG A 74 -0.05 7.37 -4.30
CA ARG A 74 1.29 7.16 -4.83
C ARG A 74 1.96 5.93 -4.22
N ASN A 75 1.88 5.78 -2.90
CA ASN A 75 2.52 4.69 -2.18
C ASN A 75 1.83 3.35 -2.47
N VAL A 76 0.51 3.34 -2.54
CA VAL A 76 -0.25 2.14 -2.88
C VAL A 76 0.09 1.66 -4.29
N VAL A 77 -0.10 2.52 -5.29
CA VAL A 77 0.05 2.13 -6.71
C VAL A 77 1.51 1.79 -7.03
N LEU A 78 2.46 2.69 -6.69
CA LEU A 78 3.87 2.43 -6.98
C LEU A 78 4.46 1.33 -6.09
N GLY A 79 4.00 1.19 -4.86
CA GLY A 79 4.41 0.10 -3.97
C GLY A 79 4.06 -1.26 -4.58
N HIS A 80 2.81 -1.45 -4.99
CA HIS A 80 2.39 -2.68 -5.66
C HIS A 80 3.16 -2.91 -6.97
N PHE A 81 3.30 -1.88 -7.79
CA PHE A 81 3.99 -2.00 -9.08
C PHE A 81 5.45 -2.43 -8.90
N VAL A 82 6.22 -1.72 -8.07
CA VAL A 82 7.65 -1.98 -7.87
C VAL A 82 7.88 -3.35 -7.24
N THR A 83 7.11 -3.73 -6.23
CA THR A 83 7.30 -5.02 -5.56
C THR A 83 6.93 -6.21 -6.44
N THR A 84 5.88 -6.07 -7.25
CA THR A 84 5.53 -7.10 -8.25
C THR A 84 6.60 -7.18 -9.34
N LEU A 85 7.09 -6.04 -9.84
CA LEU A 85 8.16 -6.01 -10.83
C LEU A 85 9.41 -6.74 -10.34
N VAL A 86 9.85 -6.46 -9.11
CA VAL A 86 10.98 -7.17 -8.48
C VAL A 86 10.69 -8.67 -8.38
N GLY A 87 9.50 -9.06 -7.92
CA GLY A 87 9.09 -10.46 -7.86
C GLY A 87 9.19 -11.15 -9.22
N LEU A 88 8.68 -10.51 -10.28
CA LEU A 88 8.73 -11.04 -11.64
C LEU A 88 10.15 -11.15 -12.19
N ILE A 89 11.00 -10.13 -11.97
CA ILE A 89 12.40 -10.16 -12.39
C ILE A 89 13.09 -11.37 -11.76
N PHE A 90 12.95 -11.56 -10.47
CA PHE A 90 13.60 -12.66 -9.78
C PHE A 90 13.03 -14.02 -10.19
N PHE A 91 11.72 -14.15 -10.28
CA PHE A 91 11.07 -15.40 -10.67
C PHE A 91 11.38 -15.80 -12.10
N GLN A 92 11.35 -14.88 -13.05
CA GLN A 92 11.48 -15.18 -14.47
C GLN A 92 12.94 -15.20 -14.96
N LEU A 93 13.84 -14.41 -14.35
CA LEU A 93 15.19 -14.21 -14.87
C LEU A 93 16.31 -14.71 -13.95
N VAL A 94 16.01 -15.02 -12.68
CA VAL A 94 17.02 -15.49 -11.72
C VAL A 94 16.79 -16.97 -11.37
N SER A 95 15.76 -17.26 -10.58
CA SER A 95 15.37 -18.62 -10.21
C SER A 95 13.97 -18.62 -9.60
N SER A 96 13.24 -19.72 -9.76
CA SER A 96 11.96 -19.97 -9.06
C SER A 96 12.11 -20.56 -7.65
N ASP A 97 13.35 -20.72 -7.15
CA ASP A 97 13.63 -21.29 -5.85
C ASP A 97 13.31 -20.35 -4.69
N TRP A 98 13.14 -20.91 -3.50
CA TRP A 98 12.82 -20.19 -2.26
C TRP A 98 13.82 -19.09 -1.89
N TRP A 99 15.11 -19.26 -2.16
CA TRP A 99 16.14 -18.26 -1.86
C TRP A 99 16.03 -17.02 -2.75
N SER A 100 15.69 -17.22 -4.04
CA SER A 100 15.42 -16.13 -4.99
C SER A 100 14.23 -15.31 -4.54
N MET A 101 13.15 -15.97 -4.10
CA MET A 101 11.98 -15.32 -3.52
C MET A 101 12.33 -14.49 -2.28
N ALA A 102 13.16 -15.00 -1.38
CA ALA A 102 13.58 -14.28 -0.18
C ALA A 102 14.41 -13.04 -0.50
N ILE A 103 15.31 -13.12 -1.49
CA ILE A 103 16.10 -11.98 -1.97
C ILE A 103 15.20 -10.96 -2.66
N ALA A 104 14.27 -11.42 -3.51
CA ALA A 104 13.29 -10.55 -4.17
C ALA A 104 12.48 -9.73 -3.15
N LEU A 105 11.99 -10.36 -2.08
CA LEU A 105 11.30 -9.67 -1.00
C LEU A 105 12.17 -8.61 -0.32
N ALA A 106 13.41 -8.97 0.03
CA ALA A 106 14.32 -8.04 0.70
C ALA A 106 14.62 -6.80 -0.16
N ILE A 107 14.87 -7.02 -1.47
CA ILE A 107 15.10 -5.94 -2.44
C ILE A 107 13.84 -5.10 -2.65
N ALA A 108 12.67 -5.71 -2.75
CA ALA A 108 11.39 -5.01 -2.89
C ALA A 108 11.13 -4.07 -1.69
N ILE A 109 11.39 -4.54 -0.47
CA ILE A 109 11.28 -3.71 0.74
C ILE A 109 12.30 -2.57 0.70
N ALA A 110 13.57 -2.84 0.37
CA ALA A 110 14.60 -1.83 0.28
C ALA A 110 14.24 -0.74 -0.75
N LEU A 111 13.77 -1.13 -1.94
CA LEU A 111 13.34 -0.20 -2.99
C LEU A 111 12.15 0.65 -2.55
N MET A 112 11.15 0.08 -1.88
CA MET A 112 10.04 0.87 -1.32
C MET A 112 10.53 1.96 -0.36
N GLN A 113 11.55 1.68 0.47
CA GLN A 113 12.15 2.68 1.38
C GLN A 113 12.93 3.74 0.62
N ILE A 114 13.82 3.34 -0.30
CA ILE A 114 14.66 4.24 -1.09
C ILE A 114 13.79 5.20 -1.92
N LEU A 115 12.75 4.69 -2.58
CA LEU A 115 11.84 5.46 -3.43
C LEU A 115 10.78 6.22 -2.63
N ARG A 116 10.73 6.04 -1.31
CA ARG A 116 9.73 6.65 -0.40
C ARG A 116 8.28 6.34 -0.83
N ILE A 117 8.04 5.09 -1.21
CA ILE A 117 6.73 4.58 -1.64
C ILE A 117 6.26 3.44 -0.76
N SER A 118 6.58 3.50 0.52
CA SER A 118 6.29 2.42 1.47
C SER A 118 4.80 2.14 1.57
N HIS A 119 4.43 0.93 1.15
CA HIS A 119 3.09 0.36 1.28
C HIS A 119 3.21 -1.09 1.76
N PRO A 120 3.10 -1.34 3.08
CA PRO A 120 3.37 -2.66 3.65
C PRO A 120 2.62 -3.82 2.98
N PRO A 121 1.34 -3.70 2.59
CA PRO A 121 0.64 -4.77 1.90
C PRO A 121 1.33 -5.24 0.61
N ALA A 122 1.95 -4.32 -0.13
CA ALA A 122 2.66 -4.64 -1.36
C ALA A 122 3.92 -5.50 -1.12
N GLY A 123 4.45 -5.52 0.11
CA GLY A 123 5.56 -6.39 0.49
C GLY A 123 5.29 -7.87 0.25
N SER A 124 4.03 -8.31 0.22
CA SER A 124 3.68 -9.71 -0.07
C SER A 124 3.71 -10.06 -1.58
N ASN A 125 3.82 -9.09 -2.48
CA ASN A 125 3.72 -9.35 -3.91
C ASN A 125 4.80 -10.29 -4.46
N PRO A 126 6.09 -10.23 -4.05
CA PRO A 126 7.07 -11.23 -4.47
C PRO A 126 6.63 -12.66 -4.12
N PHE A 127 6.08 -12.89 -2.92
CA PHE A 127 5.54 -14.20 -2.55
C PHE A 127 4.41 -14.64 -3.48
N ILE A 128 3.49 -13.73 -3.82
CA ILE A 128 2.35 -14.03 -4.69
C ILE A 128 2.83 -14.38 -6.10
N VAL A 129 3.80 -13.64 -6.64
CA VAL A 129 4.40 -13.92 -7.96
C VAL A 129 5.00 -15.33 -8.01
N PHE A 130 5.77 -15.72 -7.00
CA PHE A 130 6.38 -17.04 -6.93
C PHE A 130 5.34 -18.15 -6.72
N LEU A 131 4.36 -17.92 -5.85
CA LEU A 131 3.29 -18.87 -5.56
C LEU A 131 2.44 -19.21 -6.78
N LEU A 132 2.16 -18.20 -7.60
CA LEU A 132 1.32 -18.34 -8.79
C LEU A 132 2.10 -18.69 -10.05
N GLY A 133 3.45 -18.64 -10.03
CA GLY A 133 4.24 -18.74 -11.25
C GLY A 133 3.88 -17.64 -12.26
N ALA A 134 3.71 -16.40 -11.76
CA ALA A 134 3.11 -15.32 -12.54
C ALA A 134 3.97 -14.90 -13.73
N ASN A 135 3.32 -14.53 -14.83
CA ASN A 135 3.92 -13.98 -16.05
C ASN A 135 3.94 -12.44 -16.00
N TRP A 136 4.61 -11.81 -16.96
CA TRP A 136 4.76 -10.35 -17.06
C TRP A 136 3.43 -9.58 -17.12
N ASP A 137 2.36 -10.20 -17.67
CA ASP A 137 1.03 -9.60 -17.71
C ASP A 137 0.48 -9.30 -16.31
N TYR A 138 0.94 -10.06 -15.31
CA TYR A 138 0.54 -9.87 -13.91
C TYR A 138 0.92 -8.48 -13.34
N LEU A 139 1.95 -7.83 -13.91
CA LEU A 139 2.36 -6.47 -13.54
C LEU A 139 1.28 -5.44 -13.90
N TRP A 140 0.62 -5.63 -15.03
CA TRP A 140 -0.43 -4.74 -15.53
C TRP A 140 -1.77 -5.11 -14.92
N MET A 141 -2.11 -6.38 -14.98
CA MET A 141 -3.35 -6.94 -14.45
C MET A 141 -3.05 -8.25 -13.71
N PRO A 142 -3.29 -8.35 -12.41
CA PRO A 142 -4.08 -7.47 -11.54
C PRO A 142 -3.35 -6.25 -10.95
N THR A 143 -2.01 -6.22 -10.93
CA THR A 143 -1.25 -5.35 -10.02
C THR A 143 -1.55 -3.86 -10.23
N LEU A 144 -1.26 -3.31 -11.41
CA LEU A 144 -1.42 -1.86 -11.64
C LEU A 144 -2.90 -1.48 -11.66
N ILE A 145 -3.70 -2.16 -12.47
CA ILE A 145 -5.13 -1.83 -12.63
C ILE A 145 -5.88 -2.02 -11.31
N GLY A 146 -5.66 -3.14 -10.63
CA GLY A 146 -6.32 -3.41 -9.35
C GLY A 146 -5.94 -2.40 -8.26
N SER A 147 -4.65 -2.05 -8.14
CA SER A 147 -4.21 -1.04 -7.16
C SER A 147 -4.79 0.36 -7.44
N VAL A 148 -4.90 0.75 -8.71
CA VAL A 148 -5.57 2.00 -9.10
C VAL A 148 -7.05 1.96 -8.73
N LEU A 149 -7.74 0.86 -9.01
CA LEU A 149 -9.18 0.73 -8.72
C LEU A 149 -9.49 0.83 -7.22
N ILE A 150 -8.75 0.13 -6.37
CA ILE A 150 -8.97 0.24 -4.91
C ILE A 150 -8.68 1.65 -4.39
N VAL A 151 -7.69 2.35 -4.96
CA VAL A 151 -7.40 3.75 -4.64
C VAL A 151 -8.55 4.65 -5.08
N LEU A 152 -9.11 4.45 -6.28
CA LEU A 152 -10.25 5.23 -6.75
C LEU A 152 -11.47 5.06 -5.84
N VAL A 153 -11.79 3.83 -5.43
CA VAL A 153 -12.87 3.60 -4.46
C VAL A 153 -12.59 4.32 -3.14
N ALA A 154 -11.36 4.25 -2.66
CA ALA A 154 -10.97 4.93 -1.41
C ALA A 154 -11.05 6.45 -1.53
N LEU A 155 -10.66 7.03 -2.69
CA LEU A 155 -10.77 8.46 -2.97
C LEU A 155 -12.22 8.94 -2.91
N PHE A 156 -13.13 8.24 -3.57
CA PHE A 156 -14.53 8.62 -3.55
C PHE A 156 -15.17 8.40 -2.18
N TYR A 157 -14.97 7.24 -1.59
CA TYR A 157 -15.67 6.85 -0.38
C TYR A 157 -15.20 7.58 0.87
N ASN A 158 -13.88 7.69 1.12
CA ASN A 158 -13.40 8.38 2.31
C ASN A 158 -13.83 9.85 2.35
N ASN A 159 -13.92 10.52 1.20
CA ASN A 159 -14.31 11.94 1.12
C ASN A 159 -15.83 12.18 1.21
N ILE A 160 -16.67 11.15 1.31
CA ILE A 160 -18.08 11.30 1.71
C ILE A 160 -18.19 11.75 3.17
N SER A 161 -17.20 11.38 4.00
CA SER A 161 -17.17 11.75 5.41
C SER A 161 -16.63 13.18 5.58
N GLU A 162 -17.33 14.04 6.29
CA GLU A 162 -16.92 15.41 6.61
C GLU A 162 -15.65 15.48 7.47
N VAL A 163 -15.37 14.41 8.24
CA VAL A 163 -14.23 14.36 9.16
C VAL A 163 -12.99 13.69 8.56
N ARG A 164 -13.09 13.13 7.35
CA ARG A 164 -11.99 12.49 6.65
C ARG A 164 -11.55 13.32 5.46
N SER A 165 -10.26 13.30 5.17
CA SER A 165 -9.69 13.92 3.98
C SER A 165 -8.67 12.96 3.38
N TYR A 166 -8.93 12.47 2.18
CA TYR A 166 -8.08 11.53 1.47
C TYR A 166 -7.94 11.94 0.00
N PRO A 167 -6.73 12.00 -0.58
CA PRO A 167 -5.44 11.72 0.07
C PRO A 167 -4.94 12.91 0.91
N LYS A 168 -3.97 12.66 1.78
CA LYS A 168 -3.23 13.74 2.47
C LYS A 168 -2.23 14.41 1.53
N TYR A 169 -1.68 13.67 0.55
CA TYR A 169 -0.81 14.20 -0.50
C TYR A 169 -0.80 13.27 -1.73
N TRP A 170 -0.61 13.86 -2.89
CA TRP A 170 -0.34 13.14 -4.14
C TRP A 170 1.15 12.98 -4.38
N ASN A 171 1.90 14.07 -4.20
CA ASN A 171 3.34 14.12 -4.37
C ASN A 171 3.96 14.82 -3.16
N PRO A 172 4.82 14.16 -2.37
CA PRO A 172 5.45 14.77 -1.20
C PRO A 172 6.38 15.93 -1.56
N TYR A 173 6.86 16.01 -2.80
CA TYR A 173 7.75 17.09 -3.25
C TYR A 173 7.00 18.40 -3.56
N TYR A 174 5.69 18.35 -3.74
CA TYR A 174 4.89 19.56 -4.01
C TYR A 174 4.91 20.53 -2.83
N ILE A 175 4.83 20.02 -1.61
CA ILE A 175 4.89 20.83 -0.38
C ILE A 175 6.27 21.49 -0.23
N THR A 176 7.34 20.77 -0.55
CA THR A 176 8.71 21.27 -0.46
C THR A 176 8.97 22.36 -1.50
N LEU A 177 8.45 22.20 -2.71
CA LEU A 177 8.55 23.21 -3.77
C LEU A 177 7.76 24.47 -3.41
N GLN A 178 6.55 24.33 -2.87
CA GLN A 178 5.70 25.46 -2.48
C GLN A 178 6.29 26.19 -1.26
N ALA A 179 6.85 25.48 -0.28
CA ALA A 179 7.57 26.07 0.84
C ALA A 179 8.84 26.81 0.37
N TRP A 180 9.57 26.24 -0.59
CA TRP A 180 10.74 26.89 -1.19
C TRP A 180 10.36 28.15 -1.99
N LEU A 181 9.31 28.10 -2.81
CA LEU A 181 8.80 29.27 -3.56
C LEU A 181 8.34 30.38 -2.61
N ASN A 182 7.61 30.03 -1.54
CA ASN A 182 7.16 31.02 -0.56
C ASN A 182 8.32 31.64 0.22
N SER A 183 9.37 30.88 0.56
CA SER A 183 10.57 31.40 1.23
C SER A 183 11.41 32.30 0.29
N SER A 184 11.50 31.94 -1.00
CA SER A 184 12.22 32.71 -1.99
C SER A 184 11.53 34.00 -2.39
N LEU A 185 10.19 33.99 -2.46
CA LEU A 185 9.38 35.19 -2.72
C LEU A 185 9.30 36.12 -1.50
N GLY A 186 9.24 35.56 -0.27
CA GLY A 186 9.27 36.35 0.95
C GLY A 186 10.64 36.98 1.29
N ALA A 187 11.71 36.54 0.62
CA ALA A 187 13.04 37.16 0.72
C ALA A 187 13.26 38.29 -0.32
N LEU A 188 12.32 38.47 -1.26
CA LEU A 188 12.36 39.48 -2.31
C LEU A 188 11.42 40.68 -2.06
N LEU A 189 10.62 40.62 -1.00
CA LEU A 189 9.75 41.69 -0.48
C LEU A 189 10.25 42.20 0.85
#